data_3cce7b6f53a98fbf2ccfa977053f4076
#
_entry.id   3cce7b6f53a98fbf2ccfa977053f4076
#
_cell.length_a   1.000
_cell.length_b   1.000
_cell.length_c   1.000
_cell.angle_alpha   90.00
_cell.angle_beta   90.00
_cell.angle_gamma   90.00
#
_symmetry.space_group_name_H-M   'P 1'
#
loop_
_entity.id
_entity.type
_entity.pdbx_description
1 polymer ?
#
loop_
_entity_poly.entity_id
_entity_poly.type
_entity_poly.pdbx_seq_one_letter_code
_entity_poly.pdbx_strand_id
1 'polypeptide(L)'
;IREQLERDELDFGIIIIPETSPNLQMLPMAHSQIVCCVPEGSPLAARKAITLQDVADSNLIMMKEGSFLRQTMLQKMKAADITPNIVLESNQVVTIMGLVASGVGIAFLLDMVVRGSSGVCAIPLASPVSVNVGLAWKRDRYISKAAQSFIEFSKNILKSNEPPMV
;
A
#
# COMPACT_ATOMS: atom_id res chain seq x y z
N ILE A 1 -5.12 -12.39 -1.51
CA ILE A 1 -3.98 -13.01 -0.78
C ILE A 1 -4.42 -13.43 0.63
N ARG A 2 -4.97 -12.54 1.46
CA ARG A 2 -5.33 -12.88 2.85
C ARG A 2 -6.32 -14.05 2.93
N GLU A 3 -7.43 -13.97 2.20
CA GLU A 3 -8.41 -15.06 2.14
C GLU A 3 -7.81 -16.37 1.59
N GLN A 4 -6.91 -16.27 0.63
CA GLN A 4 -6.22 -17.43 0.04
C GLN A 4 -5.28 -18.10 1.05
N LEU A 5 -4.60 -17.31 1.90
CA LEU A 5 -3.81 -17.84 3.02
C LEU A 5 -4.71 -18.55 4.04
N GLU A 6 -5.85 -17.95 4.38
CA GLU A 6 -6.81 -18.51 5.34
C GLU A 6 -7.47 -19.81 4.81
N ARG A 7 -7.64 -19.95 3.48
CA ARG A 7 -8.17 -21.13 2.80
C ARG A 7 -7.12 -22.18 2.42
N ASP A 8 -5.88 -22.00 2.82
CA ASP A 8 -4.76 -22.90 2.48
C ASP A 8 -4.42 -22.97 0.97
N GLU A 9 -4.83 -21.98 0.19
CA GLU A 9 -4.53 -21.87 -1.25
C GLU A 9 -3.11 -21.33 -1.51
N LEU A 10 -2.52 -20.63 -0.53
CA LEU A 10 -1.17 -20.11 -0.56
C LEU A 10 -0.41 -20.52 0.71
N ASP A 11 0.88 -20.80 0.58
CA ASP A 11 1.76 -21.08 1.74
C ASP A 11 2.13 -19.81 2.49
N PHE A 12 2.43 -18.73 1.76
CA PHE A 12 2.73 -17.39 2.29
C PHE A 12 2.41 -16.30 1.27
N GLY A 13 2.36 -15.07 1.73
CA GLY A 13 2.13 -13.91 0.87
C GLY A 13 2.60 -12.61 1.53
N ILE A 14 2.93 -11.62 0.71
CA ILE A 14 3.22 -10.27 1.20
C ILE A 14 1.91 -9.49 1.28
N ILE A 15 1.61 -8.97 2.47
CA ILE A 15 0.39 -8.22 2.75
C ILE A 15 0.68 -6.94 3.55
N ILE A 16 -0.26 -6.02 3.53
CA ILE A 16 -0.33 -4.98 4.56
C ILE A 16 -0.80 -5.65 5.84
N ILE A 17 0.00 -5.52 6.90
CA ILE A 17 -0.26 -6.15 8.19
C ILE A 17 -1.46 -5.47 8.84
N PRO A 18 -2.56 -6.19 9.10
CA PRO A 18 -3.70 -5.64 9.82
C PRO A 18 -3.40 -5.52 11.32
N GLU A 19 -4.15 -4.70 12.04
CA GLU A 19 -4.02 -4.56 13.49
C GLU A 19 -4.26 -5.87 14.24
N THR A 20 -5.15 -6.70 13.71
CA THR A 20 -5.47 -8.02 14.29
C THR A 20 -5.59 -9.07 13.19
N SER A 21 -5.00 -10.23 13.42
CA SER A 21 -5.15 -11.40 12.55
C SER A 21 -4.85 -12.67 13.34
N PRO A 22 -5.84 -13.22 14.03
CA PRO A 22 -5.64 -14.37 14.92
C PRO A 22 -5.16 -15.63 14.18
N ASN A 23 -5.55 -15.78 12.91
CA ASN A 23 -5.27 -16.97 12.09
C ASN A 23 -3.95 -16.90 11.31
N LEU A 24 -3.29 -15.74 11.27
CA LEU A 24 -2.05 -15.57 10.52
C LEU A 24 -0.88 -15.27 11.46
N GLN A 25 0.28 -15.81 11.10
CA GLN A 25 1.56 -15.36 11.59
C GLN A 25 2.13 -14.35 10.60
N MET A 26 2.85 -13.35 11.11
CA MET A 26 3.35 -12.26 10.29
C MET A 26 4.77 -11.89 10.68
N LEU A 27 5.57 -11.61 9.67
CA LEU A 27 6.93 -11.08 9.80
C LEU A 27 6.93 -9.68 9.16
N PRO A 28 6.96 -8.60 9.95
CA PRO A 28 7.11 -7.25 9.42
C PRO A 28 8.40 -7.13 8.60
N MET A 29 8.33 -6.56 7.41
CA MET A 29 9.45 -6.41 6.49
C MET A 29 9.77 -4.95 6.17
N ALA A 30 8.74 -4.12 6.05
CA ALA A 30 8.90 -2.71 5.71
C ALA A 30 7.80 -1.86 6.35
N HIS A 31 8.17 -0.62 6.65
CA HIS A 31 7.24 0.44 7.02
C HIS A 31 7.02 1.36 5.82
N SER A 32 5.78 1.74 5.55
CA SER A 32 5.42 2.65 4.48
C SER A 32 4.24 3.53 4.92
N GLN A 33 3.91 4.50 4.08
CA GLN A 33 2.73 5.35 4.27
C GLN A 33 1.95 5.47 2.97
N ILE A 34 0.67 5.80 3.07
CA ILE A 34 -0.13 6.15 1.91
C ILE A 34 0.22 7.58 1.51
N VAL A 35 0.51 7.77 0.23
CA VAL A 35 0.80 9.07 -0.40
C VAL A 35 -0.19 9.35 -1.51
N CYS A 36 -0.42 10.62 -1.79
CA CYS A 36 -1.15 11.03 -2.99
C CYS A 36 -0.18 11.14 -4.17
N CYS A 37 -0.52 10.45 -5.23
CA CYS A 37 0.23 10.44 -6.49
C CYS A 37 -0.43 11.42 -7.46
N VAL A 38 0.32 12.42 -7.90
CA VAL A 38 -0.12 13.42 -8.88
C VAL A 38 0.87 13.46 -10.06
N PRO A 39 0.48 13.95 -11.24
CA PRO A 39 1.44 14.21 -12.32
C PRO A 39 2.56 15.15 -11.85
N GLU A 40 3.79 14.97 -12.32
CA GLU A 40 4.92 15.87 -12.00
C GLU A 40 4.64 17.34 -12.33
N GLY A 41 3.88 17.61 -13.38
CA GLY A 41 3.46 18.98 -13.79
C GLY A 41 2.28 19.54 -13.00
N SER A 42 1.73 18.82 -12.03
CA SER A 42 0.61 19.28 -11.21
C SER A 42 1.02 20.42 -10.27
N PRO A 43 0.19 21.46 -10.09
CA PRO A 43 0.42 22.48 -9.06
C PRO A 43 0.54 21.89 -7.64
N LEU A 44 -0.08 20.75 -7.39
CA LEU A 44 0.01 20.03 -6.11
C LEU A 44 1.40 19.45 -5.87
N ALA A 45 2.19 19.17 -6.91
CA ALA A 45 3.52 18.57 -6.78
C ALA A 45 4.51 19.43 -5.97
N ALA A 46 4.27 20.75 -5.91
CA ALA A 46 5.09 21.70 -5.13
C ALA A 46 4.75 21.70 -3.62
N ARG A 47 3.69 21.02 -3.20
CA ARG A 47 3.27 21.00 -1.80
C ARG A 47 4.06 19.98 -0.98
N LYS A 48 4.40 20.34 0.25
CA LYS A 48 5.07 19.45 1.21
C LYS A 48 4.15 18.35 1.77
N ALA A 49 2.87 18.64 1.87
CA ALA A 49 1.81 17.73 2.27
C ALA A 49 0.47 18.23 1.72
N ILE A 50 -0.52 17.33 1.58
CA ILE A 50 -1.87 17.64 1.15
C ILE A 50 -2.90 17.07 2.10
N THR A 51 -4.04 17.76 2.21
CA THR A 51 -5.24 17.25 2.86
C THR A 51 -6.13 16.55 1.84
N LEU A 52 -7.12 15.79 2.30
CA LEU A 52 -8.13 15.21 1.41
C LEU A 52 -9.00 16.28 0.74
N GLN A 53 -9.20 17.41 1.40
CA GLN A 53 -9.95 18.55 0.84
C GLN A 53 -9.22 19.20 -0.36
N ASP A 54 -7.90 19.23 -0.34
CA ASP A 54 -7.11 19.76 -1.48
C ASP A 54 -7.34 18.98 -2.79
N VAL A 55 -7.85 17.77 -2.71
CA VAL A 55 -8.07 16.85 -3.84
C VAL A 55 -9.51 16.35 -3.96
N ALA A 56 -10.43 16.96 -3.22
CA ALA A 56 -11.83 16.53 -3.16
C ALA A 56 -12.52 16.50 -4.54
N ASP A 57 -12.20 17.48 -5.41
CA ASP A 57 -12.79 17.62 -6.74
C ASP A 57 -11.95 16.95 -7.84
N SER A 58 -10.88 16.22 -7.47
CA SER A 58 -9.99 15.58 -8.44
C SER A 58 -10.60 14.28 -8.97
N ASN A 59 -10.32 13.98 -10.24
CA ASN A 59 -10.54 12.64 -10.77
C ASN A 59 -9.67 11.65 -10.02
N LEU A 60 -10.25 10.58 -9.50
CA LEU A 60 -9.55 9.59 -8.70
C LEU A 60 -9.41 8.26 -9.45
N ILE A 61 -8.19 7.79 -9.58
CA ILE A 61 -7.86 6.45 -10.05
C ILE A 61 -7.63 5.58 -8.82
N MET A 62 -8.42 4.55 -8.65
CA MET A 62 -8.44 3.78 -7.42
C MET A 62 -8.09 2.31 -7.63
N MET A 63 -7.58 1.67 -6.60
CA MET A 63 -7.50 0.21 -6.55
C MET A 63 -8.90 -0.39 -6.58
N LYS A 64 -9.06 -1.57 -7.18
CA LYS A 64 -10.33 -2.31 -7.20
C LYS A 64 -10.79 -2.71 -5.79
N GLU A 65 -12.03 -3.15 -5.70
CA GLU A 65 -12.61 -3.68 -4.47
C GLU A 65 -11.76 -4.79 -3.84
N GLY A 66 -11.83 -4.91 -2.51
CA GLY A 66 -11.00 -5.84 -1.73
C GLY A 66 -9.59 -5.33 -1.42
N SER A 67 -9.16 -4.18 -1.99
CA SER A 67 -7.89 -3.55 -1.62
C SER A 67 -7.99 -2.82 -0.29
N PHE A 68 -7.00 -3.03 0.58
CA PHE A 68 -6.84 -2.27 1.83
C PHE A 68 -6.74 -0.76 1.56
N LEU A 69 -5.95 -0.35 0.56
CA LEU A 69 -5.78 1.06 0.20
C LEU A 69 -7.12 1.71 -0.16
N ARG A 70 -7.93 1.03 -0.98
CA ARG A 70 -9.27 1.52 -1.34
C ARG A 70 -10.15 1.70 -0.11
N GLN A 71 -10.27 0.68 0.72
CA GLN A 71 -11.12 0.71 1.91
C GLN A 71 -10.70 1.84 2.85
N THR A 72 -9.40 1.95 3.12
CA THR A 72 -8.84 2.98 4.00
C THR A 72 -9.13 4.39 3.46
N MET A 73 -8.90 4.62 2.16
CA MET A 73 -9.09 5.95 1.59
C MET A 73 -10.56 6.34 1.49
N LEU A 74 -11.45 5.41 1.09
CA LEU A 74 -12.89 5.67 1.06
C LEU A 74 -13.44 5.97 2.47
N GLN A 75 -12.99 5.25 3.49
CA GLN A 75 -13.39 5.52 4.88
C GLN A 75 -12.94 6.91 5.33
N LYS A 76 -11.69 7.31 5.02
CA LYS A 76 -11.17 8.64 5.37
C LYS A 76 -11.87 9.75 4.61
N MET A 77 -12.15 9.58 3.33
CA MET A 77 -12.91 10.53 2.52
C MET A 77 -14.34 10.70 3.06
N LYS A 78 -15.00 9.58 3.38
CA LYS A 78 -16.34 9.62 4.01
C LYS A 78 -16.33 10.35 5.35
N ALA A 79 -15.32 10.13 6.19
CA ALA A 79 -15.17 10.82 7.47
C ALA A 79 -14.91 12.34 7.32
N ALA A 80 -14.43 12.76 6.14
CA ALA A 80 -14.21 14.17 5.78
C ALA A 80 -15.37 14.78 4.93
N ASP A 81 -16.49 14.07 4.81
CA ASP A 81 -17.65 14.44 3.97
C ASP A 81 -17.29 14.65 2.49
N ILE A 82 -16.31 13.88 1.98
CA ILE A 82 -15.89 13.92 0.59
C ILE A 82 -16.46 12.71 -0.15
N THR A 83 -17.17 12.98 -1.24
CA THR A 83 -17.60 11.95 -2.21
C THR A 83 -16.60 11.88 -3.34
N PRO A 84 -15.78 10.81 -3.45
CA PRO A 84 -14.74 10.73 -4.47
C PRO A 84 -15.32 10.55 -5.88
N ASN A 85 -14.77 11.26 -6.86
CA ASN A 85 -15.07 11.04 -8.27
C ASN A 85 -14.12 9.95 -8.83
N ILE A 86 -14.50 8.69 -8.71
CA ILE A 86 -13.71 7.55 -9.19
C ILE A 86 -13.95 7.39 -10.69
N VAL A 87 -12.95 7.73 -11.50
CA VAL A 87 -13.03 7.65 -12.97
C VAL A 87 -12.47 6.35 -13.54
N LEU A 88 -11.59 5.66 -12.81
CA LEU A 88 -10.94 4.42 -13.23
C LEU A 88 -10.55 3.55 -12.04
N GLU A 89 -10.56 2.23 -12.27
CA GLU A 89 -10.14 1.25 -11.27
C GLU A 89 -9.17 0.22 -11.87
N SER A 90 -8.09 -0.09 -11.14
CA SER A 90 -7.13 -1.12 -11.54
C SER A 90 -6.53 -1.80 -10.32
N ASN A 91 -6.13 -3.08 -10.44
CA ASN A 91 -5.30 -3.76 -9.44
C ASN A 91 -3.80 -3.69 -9.76
N GLN A 92 -3.44 -3.10 -10.89
CA GLN A 92 -2.05 -3.00 -11.34
C GLN A 92 -1.50 -1.61 -11.03
N VAL A 93 -0.57 -1.53 -10.08
CA VAL A 93 0.06 -0.27 -9.65
C VAL A 93 0.73 0.45 -10.83
N VAL A 94 1.41 -0.29 -11.71
CA VAL A 94 2.07 0.29 -12.90
C VAL A 94 1.06 0.96 -13.82
N THR A 95 -0.11 0.36 -14.03
CA THR A 95 -1.19 0.95 -14.82
C THR A 95 -1.71 2.23 -14.16
N ILE A 96 -1.94 2.20 -12.84
CA ILE A 96 -2.39 3.38 -12.09
C ILE A 96 -1.37 4.52 -12.22
N MET A 97 -0.08 4.24 -12.02
CA MET A 97 0.98 5.24 -12.16
C MET A 97 1.06 5.81 -13.57
N GLY A 98 0.94 4.99 -14.63
CA GLY A 98 0.90 5.45 -16.01
C GLY A 98 -0.27 6.38 -16.28
N LEU A 99 -1.45 6.08 -15.76
CA LEU A 99 -2.65 6.93 -15.87
C LEU A 99 -2.48 8.25 -15.12
N VAL A 100 -1.88 8.22 -13.93
CA VAL A 100 -1.54 9.44 -13.18
C VAL A 100 -0.54 10.29 -13.96
N ALA A 101 0.56 9.70 -14.44
CA ALA A 101 1.56 10.40 -15.23
C ALA A 101 0.98 11.06 -16.48
N SER A 102 -0.04 10.43 -17.09
CA SER A 102 -0.77 10.96 -18.28
C SER A 102 -1.82 12.03 -17.90
N GLY A 103 -1.98 12.38 -16.64
CA GLY A 103 -2.92 13.43 -16.21
C GLY A 103 -4.40 13.02 -16.20
N VAL A 104 -4.73 11.74 -16.26
CA VAL A 104 -6.12 11.23 -16.21
C VAL A 104 -6.75 11.52 -14.84
N GLY A 105 -5.95 11.48 -13.79
CA GLY A 105 -6.40 11.73 -12.41
C GLY A 105 -5.26 11.58 -11.41
N ILE A 106 -5.60 11.55 -10.15
CA ILE A 106 -4.70 11.29 -9.04
C ILE A 106 -4.95 9.90 -8.47
N ALA A 107 -4.02 9.37 -7.66
CA ALA A 107 -4.19 8.10 -6.98
C ALA A 107 -3.60 8.12 -5.56
N PHE A 108 -4.04 7.19 -4.71
CA PHE A 108 -3.42 6.95 -3.40
C PHE A 108 -2.74 5.59 -3.41
N LEU A 109 -1.42 5.60 -3.23
CA LEU A 109 -0.57 4.40 -3.27
C LEU A 109 0.38 4.39 -2.06
N LEU A 110 1.09 3.29 -1.86
CA LEU A 110 2.16 3.23 -0.86
C LEU A 110 3.40 3.96 -1.39
N ASP A 111 3.99 4.81 -0.56
CA ASP A 111 5.22 5.54 -0.89
C ASP A 111 6.34 4.61 -1.40
N MET A 112 6.52 3.46 -0.77
CA MET A 112 7.55 2.49 -1.16
C MET A 112 7.44 1.96 -2.59
N VAL A 113 6.24 1.96 -3.19
CA VAL A 113 6.04 1.47 -4.57
C VAL A 113 6.07 2.58 -5.61
N VAL A 114 6.01 3.85 -5.18
CA VAL A 114 6.04 5.02 -6.06
C VAL A 114 7.45 5.62 -6.14
N ARG A 115 8.29 5.39 -5.16
CA ARG A 115 9.66 5.91 -5.11
C ARG A 115 10.45 5.56 -6.38
N GLY A 116 11.04 6.58 -7.01
CA GLY A 116 11.85 6.41 -8.22
C GLY A 116 11.03 6.24 -9.50
N SER A 117 9.71 6.36 -9.46
CA SER A 117 8.88 6.38 -10.67
C SER A 117 8.99 7.73 -11.37
N SER A 118 9.11 7.72 -12.69
CA SER A 118 9.10 8.94 -13.52
C SER A 118 7.67 9.36 -13.83
N GLY A 119 7.45 10.67 -13.99
CA GLY A 119 6.16 11.24 -14.38
C GLY A 119 5.14 11.38 -13.24
N VAL A 120 5.45 10.87 -12.05
CA VAL A 120 4.55 10.90 -10.89
C VAL A 120 5.25 11.49 -9.68
N CYS A 121 4.64 12.47 -9.03
CA CYS A 121 5.06 13.02 -7.77
C CYS A 121 4.25 12.41 -6.62
N ALA A 122 4.94 11.87 -5.60
CA ALA A 122 4.34 11.31 -4.39
C ALA A 122 4.33 12.37 -3.29
N ILE A 123 3.15 12.76 -2.82
CA ILE A 123 2.99 13.81 -1.82
C ILE A 123 2.41 13.19 -0.54
N PRO A 124 3.05 13.37 0.62
CA PRO A 124 2.52 12.91 1.89
C PRO A 124 1.15 13.51 2.21
N LEU A 125 0.32 12.75 2.90
CA LEU A 125 -0.92 13.28 3.47
C LEU A 125 -0.60 14.10 4.73
N ALA A 126 -1.28 15.22 4.92
CA ALA A 126 -1.16 16.06 6.12
C ALA A 126 -1.53 15.28 7.41
N SER A 127 -2.46 14.32 7.28
CA SER A 127 -2.74 13.31 8.32
C SER A 127 -2.19 11.97 7.83
N PRO A 128 -0.95 11.58 8.22
CA PRO A 128 -0.28 10.41 7.70
C PRO A 128 -1.06 9.10 7.97
N VAL A 129 -1.04 8.20 7.00
CA VAL A 129 -1.59 6.86 7.12
C VAL A 129 -0.45 5.87 6.96
N SER A 130 0.13 5.48 8.08
CA SER A 130 1.23 4.54 8.13
C SER A 130 0.74 3.10 8.08
N VAL A 131 1.50 2.25 7.42
CA VAL A 131 1.23 0.82 7.31
C VAL A 131 2.53 0.02 7.46
N ASN A 132 2.41 -1.18 7.99
CA ASN A 132 3.48 -2.17 7.94
C ASN A 132 3.18 -3.16 6.83
N VAL A 133 4.16 -3.46 6.00
CA VAL A 133 4.10 -4.50 4.98
C VAL A 133 4.95 -5.67 5.45
N GLY A 134 4.45 -6.87 5.31
CA GLY A 134 5.18 -8.04 5.80
C GLY A 134 4.76 -9.33 5.13
N LEU A 135 5.59 -10.34 5.37
CA LEU A 135 5.32 -11.71 5.00
C LEU A 135 4.31 -12.30 5.99
N ALA A 136 3.25 -12.92 5.47
CA ALA A 136 2.21 -13.58 6.25
C ALA A 136 2.04 -15.03 5.82
N TRP A 137 1.72 -15.89 6.77
CA TRP A 137 1.37 -17.29 6.55
C TRP A 137 0.35 -17.76 7.60
N LYS A 138 -0.36 -18.83 7.30
CA LYS A 138 -1.38 -19.35 8.22
C LYS A 138 -0.73 -19.92 9.48
N ARG A 139 -1.30 -19.59 10.64
CA ARG A 139 -0.93 -20.17 11.92
C ARG A 139 -1.40 -21.64 11.97
N ASP A 140 -0.70 -22.46 12.73
CA ASP A 140 -1.11 -23.85 13.05
C ASP A 140 -1.31 -24.75 11.81
N ARG A 141 -0.60 -24.44 10.72
CA ARG A 141 -0.55 -25.25 9.51
C ARG A 141 0.80 -25.95 9.38
N TYR A 142 0.80 -27.14 8.78
CA TYR A 142 2.04 -27.74 8.29
C TYR A 142 2.65 -26.84 7.20
N ILE A 143 3.85 -26.38 7.44
CA ILE A 143 4.63 -25.57 6.50
C ILE A 143 5.68 -26.49 5.88
N SER A 144 5.76 -26.53 4.55
CA SER A 144 6.77 -27.31 3.83
C SER A 144 8.18 -26.86 4.22
N LYS A 145 9.17 -27.76 4.12
CA LYS A 145 10.57 -27.42 4.39
C LYS A 145 11.05 -26.23 3.53
N ALA A 146 10.61 -26.16 2.28
CA ALA A 146 10.93 -25.04 1.39
C ALA A 146 10.36 -23.70 1.91
N ALA A 147 9.10 -23.69 2.33
CA ALA A 147 8.48 -22.49 2.90
C ALA A 147 9.11 -22.08 4.23
N GLN A 148 9.47 -23.04 5.11
CA GLN A 148 10.23 -22.77 6.33
C GLN A 148 11.59 -22.11 6.02
N SER A 149 12.33 -22.68 5.07
CA SER A 149 13.63 -22.12 4.65
C SER A 149 13.48 -20.69 4.09
N PHE A 150 12.42 -20.43 3.34
CA PHE A 150 12.15 -19.10 2.82
C PHE A 150 11.83 -18.09 3.95
N ILE A 151 11.02 -18.49 4.92
CA ILE A 151 10.71 -17.64 6.08
C ILE A 151 11.97 -17.34 6.90
N GLU A 152 12.81 -18.35 7.14
CA GLU A 152 14.09 -18.17 7.86
C GLU A 152 15.06 -17.28 7.09
N PHE A 153 15.18 -17.48 5.79
CA PHE A 153 15.96 -16.62 4.91
C PHE A 153 15.48 -15.16 4.99
N SER A 154 14.18 -14.94 4.90
CA SER A 154 13.57 -13.61 5.01
C SER A 154 13.88 -12.94 6.35
N LYS A 155 13.81 -13.69 7.47
CA LYS A 155 14.19 -13.20 8.80
C LYS A 155 15.65 -12.80 8.88
N ASN A 156 16.55 -13.58 8.26
CA ASN A 156 17.99 -13.31 8.28
C ASN A 156 18.35 -12.05 7.48
N ILE A 157 17.72 -11.86 6.31
CA ILE A 157 17.91 -10.61 5.51
C ILE A 157 17.47 -9.39 6.30
N LEU A 158 16.35 -9.46 6.97
CA LEU A 158 15.84 -8.32 7.76
C LEU A 158 16.80 -7.96 8.89
N LYS A 159 17.35 -8.96 9.59
CA LYS A 159 18.34 -8.73 10.66
C LYS A 159 19.65 -8.13 10.13
N SER A 160 20.09 -8.52 8.92
CA SER A 160 21.31 -7.98 8.32
C SER A 160 21.15 -6.56 7.77
N ASN A 161 19.91 -6.11 7.52
CA ASN A 161 19.58 -4.77 7.04
C ASN A 161 19.16 -3.79 8.16
N GLU A 162 19.10 -4.23 9.42
CA GLU A 162 18.95 -3.30 10.53
C GLU A 162 20.24 -2.50 10.69
N PRO A 163 20.20 -1.14 10.68
CA PRO A 163 21.39 -0.35 10.96
C PRO A 163 21.90 -0.70 12.36
N PRO A 164 23.23 -0.74 12.58
CA PRO A 164 23.78 -1.01 13.90
C PRO A 164 23.19 -0.03 14.90
N MET A 165 22.62 -0.58 15.99
CA MET A 165 22.17 0.26 17.10
C MET A 165 23.38 1.03 17.64
N VAL A 166 23.35 2.34 17.45
CA VAL A 166 24.31 3.29 18.04
C VAL A 166 23.83 3.69 19.43
#